data_46a435d37a9778353dbce0c37143a2e3
#
_entry.id   46a435d37a9778353dbce0c37143a2e3
#
_cell.length_a   1.000
_cell.length_b   1.000
_cell.length_c   1.000
_cell.angle_alpha   90.00
_cell.angle_beta   90.00
_cell.angle_gamma   90.00
#
_symmetry.space_group_name_H-M   'P 1'
#
loop_
_entity.id
_entity.type
_entity.pdbx_description
1 polymer ?
#
loop_
_entity_poly.entity_id
_entity_poly.type
_entity_poly.pdbx_seq_one_letter_code
_entity_poly.pdbx_strand_id
1 'polypeptide(L)'
;FGTPWKEDLKKWGIEDKKEITDPRFFDGVTSFIPEIGDCQMLFLANNISRMKDSPLGTRIVEVHNGSSLFTGKAGGGESNLRKYIIENDLLEAIIQMPDNDFYNTKIATYIWVVTNRKEERRKGKVQLIDASNIKTVLDKHLGKKNCYTSDKNRKEILDLLVNFQNND
;
A
#
# COMPACT_ATOMS: atom_id res chain seq x y z
N PHE A 1 -0.07 4.32 9.36
CA PHE A 1 -0.20 5.12 8.14
C PHE A 1 -1.55 5.84 8.16
N GLY A 2 -1.81 6.74 7.20
CA GLY A 2 -3.05 7.53 7.20
C GLY A 2 -3.04 8.69 8.19
N THR A 3 -1.86 9.23 8.48
CA THR A 3 -1.69 10.33 9.44
C THR A 3 -1.48 11.65 8.68
N PRO A 4 -2.15 12.73 9.10
CA PRO A 4 -1.84 14.07 8.58
C PRO A 4 -0.39 14.46 8.87
N TRP A 5 0.27 15.07 7.90
CA TRP A 5 1.68 15.47 7.98
C TRP A 5 1.91 16.98 7.86
N LYS A 6 0.83 17.76 7.96
CA LYS A 6 0.86 19.23 7.91
C LYS A 6 1.78 19.83 8.97
N GLU A 7 1.75 19.29 10.19
CA GLU A 7 2.57 19.80 11.29
C GLU A 7 4.06 19.49 11.10
N ASP A 8 4.38 18.42 10.39
CA ASP A 8 5.78 18.09 10.06
C ASP A 8 6.32 19.05 9.01
N LEU A 9 5.54 19.43 8.00
CA LEU A 9 5.90 20.48 7.05
C LEU A 9 6.28 21.78 7.76
N LYS A 10 5.44 22.23 8.72
CA LYS A 10 5.70 23.44 9.49
C LYS A 10 7.01 23.34 10.29
N LYS A 11 7.27 22.20 10.93
CA LYS A 11 8.54 21.96 11.67
C LYS A 11 9.76 22.05 10.76
N TRP A 12 9.61 21.71 9.49
CA TRP A 12 10.68 21.81 8.48
C TRP A 12 10.75 23.16 7.78
N GLY A 13 9.89 24.11 8.17
CA GLY A 13 9.85 25.43 7.57
C GLY A 13 9.28 25.47 6.16
N ILE A 14 8.47 24.45 5.80
CA ILE A 14 7.81 24.32 4.50
C ILE A 14 6.38 24.83 4.64
N GLU A 15 6.02 25.87 3.89
CA GLU A 15 4.68 26.46 3.91
C GLU A 15 3.71 25.74 2.95
N ASP A 16 4.19 25.39 1.76
CA ASP A 16 3.42 24.66 0.75
C ASP A 16 4.18 23.37 0.34
N LYS A 17 3.45 22.23 0.28
CA LYS A 17 4.00 20.96 -0.22
C LYS A 17 4.65 21.05 -1.60
N LYS A 18 4.33 22.08 -2.39
CA LYS A 18 4.95 22.36 -3.70
C LYS A 18 6.42 22.78 -3.60
N GLU A 19 6.87 23.22 -2.43
CA GLU A 19 8.27 23.55 -2.17
C GLU A 19 9.16 22.31 -2.02
N ILE A 20 8.55 21.13 -1.87
CA ILE A 20 9.29 19.88 -1.77
C ILE A 20 9.87 19.53 -3.14
N THR A 21 11.19 19.45 -3.21
CA THR A 21 11.96 19.14 -4.43
C THR A 21 12.77 17.84 -4.31
N ASP A 22 12.54 17.05 -3.28
CA ASP A 22 13.25 15.80 -3.03
C ASP A 22 12.97 14.80 -4.17
N PRO A 23 14.00 14.35 -4.91
CA PRO A 23 13.83 13.54 -6.11
C PRO A 23 13.16 12.18 -5.86
N ARG A 24 13.12 11.71 -4.62
CA ARG A 24 12.41 10.47 -4.25
C ARG A 24 10.91 10.52 -4.52
N PHE A 25 10.36 11.71 -4.62
CA PHE A 25 8.92 11.94 -4.76
C PHE A 25 8.55 12.48 -6.14
N PHE A 26 9.39 12.20 -7.13
CA PHE A 26 9.13 12.63 -8.51
C PHE A 26 9.55 11.58 -9.52
N ASP A 27 8.85 11.57 -10.65
CA ASP A 27 9.28 10.95 -11.90
C ASP A 27 9.37 12.06 -12.95
N GLY A 28 10.59 12.53 -13.21
CA GLY A 28 10.82 13.74 -13.98
C GLY A 28 10.10 14.96 -13.38
N VAL A 29 9.11 15.49 -14.09
CA VAL A 29 8.28 16.62 -13.63
C VAL A 29 7.02 16.20 -12.87
N THR A 30 6.74 14.90 -12.84
CA THR A 30 5.52 14.35 -12.22
C THR A 30 5.72 14.16 -10.73
N SER A 31 4.94 14.86 -9.90
CA SER A 31 5.02 14.77 -8.45
C SER A 31 4.17 13.60 -7.90
N PHE A 32 4.72 12.87 -6.94
CA PHE A 32 4.05 11.85 -6.13
C PHE A 32 3.64 12.35 -4.75
N ILE A 33 3.84 13.63 -4.46
CA ILE A 33 3.57 14.21 -3.14
C ILE A 33 2.06 14.25 -2.90
N PRO A 34 1.56 13.50 -1.90
CA PRO A 34 0.13 13.37 -1.62
C PRO A 34 -0.44 14.63 -0.98
N GLU A 35 -1.76 14.65 -0.79
CA GLU A 35 -2.41 15.66 0.03
C GLU A 35 -1.96 15.56 1.50
N ILE A 36 -1.93 16.71 2.19
CA ILE A 36 -1.39 16.83 3.55
C ILE A 36 -2.19 16.07 4.62
N GLY A 37 -3.35 15.55 4.28
CA GLY A 37 -4.22 14.80 5.18
C GLY A 37 -3.80 13.36 5.42
N ASP A 38 -2.97 12.79 4.55
CA ASP A 38 -2.56 11.38 4.61
C ASP A 38 -1.20 11.15 3.97
N CYS A 39 -0.24 10.63 4.73
CA CYS A 39 1.13 10.40 4.27
C CYS A 39 1.42 8.97 3.80
N GLN A 40 0.45 8.05 3.77
CA GLN A 40 0.72 6.65 3.43
C GLN A 40 1.36 6.48 2.05
N MET A 41 0.89 7.23 1.05
CA MET A 41 1.48 7.19 -0.30
C MET A 41 2.88 7.81 -0.36
N LEU A 42 3.23 8.70 0.56
CA LEU A 42 4.57 9.26 0.67
C LEU A 42 5.58 8.19 1.13
N PHE A 43 5.19 7.33 2.08
CA PHE A 43 6.02 6.20 2.50
C PHE A 43 6.24 5.21 1.35
N LEU A 44 5.20 4.89 0.60
CA LEU A 44 5.29 4.00 -0.55
C LEU A 44 6.23 4.57 -1.63
N ALA A 45 6.09 5.87 -1.97
CA ALA A 45 6.98 6.54 -2.91
C ALA A 45 8.45 6.50 -2.44
N ASN A 46 8.70 6.79 -1.15
CA ASN A 46 10.05 6.69 -0.57
C ASN A 46 10.62 5.27 -0.67
N ASN A 47 9.82 4.23 -0.43
CA ASN A 47 10.29 2.85 -0.52
C ASN A 47 10.53 2.43 -1.97
N ILE A 48 9.69 2.86 -2.91
CA ILE A 48 9.88 2.63 -4.34
C ILE A 48 11.19 3.28 -4.83
N SER A 49 11.48 4.51 -4.41
CA SER A 49 12.72 5.21 -4.79
C SER A 49 14.00 4.50 -4.34
N ARG A 50 13.88 3.57 -3.38
CA ARG A 50 14.98 2.78 -2.82
C ARG A 50 15.08 1.37 -3.38
N MET A 51 14.22 1.01 -4.33
CA MET A 51 14.30 -0.29 -4.98
C MET A 51 15.64 -0.45 -5.68
N LYS A 52 16.27 -1.60 -5.47
CA LYS A 52 17.54 -1.93 -6.10
C LYS A 52 17.31 -2.62 -7.42
N ASP A 53 18.02 -2.18 -8.45
CA ASP A 53 18.13 -2.92 -9.71
C ASP A 53 19.22 -3.99 -9.58
N SER A 54 18.79 -5.18 -9.16
CA SER A 54 19.64 -6.35 -8.98
C SER A 54 18.95 -7.59 -9.55
N PRO A 55 19.63 -8.72 -9.76
CA PRO A 55 19.01 -9.95 -10.24
C PRO A 55 17.86 -10.44 -9.35
N LEU A 56 17.94 -10.21 -8.03
CA LEU A 56 16.86 -10.54 -7.06
C LEU A 56 15.77 -9.48 -7.04
N GLY A 57 16.08 -8.24 -7.41
CA GLY A 57 15.17 -7.09 -7.30
C GLY A 57 14.87 -6.70 -5.86
N THR A 58 13.76 -6.01 -5.70
CA THR A 58 13.22 -5.59 -4.39
C THR A 58 11.74 -5.92 -4.34
N ARG A 59 11.26 -6.36 -3.18
CA ARG A 59 9.82 -6.47 -2.90
C ARG A 59 9.49 -5.64 -1.66
N ILE A 60 8.45 -4.82 -1.80
CA ILE A 60 7.91 -3.96 -0.76
C ILE A 60 6.55 -4.54 -0.37
N VAL A 61 6.29 -4.63 0.93
CA VAL A 61 4.99 -5.03 1.47
C VAL A 61 4.59 -3.97 2.50
N GLU A 62 3.49 -3.28 2.23
CA GLU A 62 2.98 -2.23 3.10
C GLU A 62 1.49 -2.44 3.40
N VAL A 63 1.09 -2.09 4.63
CA VAL A 63 -0.32 -2.07 5.03
C VAL A 63 -0.85 -0.65 4.89
N HIS A 64 -1.88 -0.48 4.12
CA HIS A 64 -2.55 0.79 3.88
C HIS A 64 -4.02 0.74 4.31
N ASN A 65 -4.62 1.89 4.56
CA ASN A 65 -6.08 2.00 4.62
C ASN A 65 -6.67 2.08 3.19
N GLY A 66 -7.99 1.96 3.07
CA GLY A 66 -8.66 1.95 1.78
C GLY A 66 -8.49 3.23 0.95
N SER A 67 -8.19 4.38 1.60
CA SER A 67 -8.02 5.65 0.90
C SER A 67 -6.88 5.59 -0.13
N SER A 68 -5.84 4.80 0.11
CA SER A 68 -4.73 4.63 -0.84
C SER A 68 -5.17 4.14 -2.22
N LEU A 69 -6.29 3.45 -2.32
CA LEU A 69 -6.78 2.87 -3.56
C LEU A 69 -7.47 3.90 -4.46
N PHE A 70 -8.08 4.95 -3.90
CA PHE A 70 -8.97 5.83 -4.67
C PHE A 70 -8.81 7.34 -4.40
N THR A 71 -8.17 7.76 -3.31
CA THR A 71 -8.02 9.19 -3.01
C THR A 71 -7.08 9.90 -4.00
N GLY A 72 -7.18 11.22 -4.02
CA GLY A 72 -6.42 12.07 -4.90
C GLY A 72 -7.13 12.38 -6.22
N LYS A 73 -7.04 13.63 -6.65
CA LYS A 73 -7.54 14.07 -7.96
C LYS A 73 -6.68 13.51 -9.08
N ALA A 74 -7.23 13.39 -10.27
CA ALA A 74 -6.45 13.10 -11.47
C ALA A 74 -5.30 14.11 -11.62
N GLY A 75 -4.07 13.61 -11.79
CA GLY A 75 -2.85 14.43 -11.80
C GLY A 75 -2.35 14.89 -10.44
N GLY A 76 -3.02 14.53 -9.33
CA GLY A 76 -2.51 14.70 -7.97
C GLY A 76 -1.50 13.62 -7.59
N GLY A 77 -0.74 13.85 -6.51
CA GLY A 77 0.38 12.99 -6.11
C GLY A 77 0.01 11.52 -5.93
N GLU A 78 -1.10 11.24 -5.24
CA GLU A 78 -1.58 9.87 -5.03
C GLU A 78 -1.95 9.19 -6.36
N SER A 79 -2.66 9.92 -7.23
CA SER A 79 -3.07 9.43 -8.56
C SER A 79 -1.85 9.16 -9.44
N ASN A 80 -0.88 10.08 -9.43
CA ASN A 80 0.35 9.96 -10.20
C ASN A 80 1.20 8.78 -9.73
N LEU A 81 1.31 8.56 -8.42
CA LEU A 81 2.04 7.41 -7.89
C LEU A 81 1.37 6.09 -8.27
N ARG A 82 0.02 5.99 -8.17
CA ARG A 82 -0.69 4.78 -8.63
C ARG A 82 -0.47 4.54 -10.11
N LYS A 83 -0.55 5.59 -10.94
CA LYS A 83 -0.26 5.51 -12.37
C LYS A 83 1.16 4.98 -12.61
N TYR A 84 2.15 5.56 -11.95
CA TYR A 84 3.55 5.14 -12.07
C TYR A 84 3.75 3.65 -11.72
N ILE A 85 3.17 3.20 -10.60
CA ILE A 85 3.28 1.81 -10.13
C ILE A 85 2.66 0.83 -11.13
N ILE A 86 1.53 1.20 -11.74
CA ILE A 86 0.81 0.35 -12.71
C ILE A 86 1.53 0.35 -14.06
N GLU A 87 1.89 1.52 -14.58
CA GLU A 87 2.53 1.65 -15.91
C GLU A 87 3.94 1.03 -15.95
N ASN A 88 4.66 1.05 -14.82
CA ASN A 88 5.95 0.40 -14.69
C ASN A 88 5.85 -1.08 -14.24
N ASP A 89 4.65 -1.63 -14.22
CA ASP A 89 4.38 -3.02 -13.85
C ASP A 89 4.95 -3.44 -12.48
N LEU A 90 4.94 -2.51 -11.51
CA LEU A 90 5.48 -2.75 -10.17
C LEU A 90 4.46 -3.38 -9.23
N LEU A 91 3.15 -3.15 -9.42
CA LEU A 91 2.11 -3.66 -8.53
C LEU A 91 1.89 -5.16 -8.77
N GLU A 92 2.28 -5.99 -7.81
CA GLU A 92 2.11 -7.44 -7.87
C GLU A 92 0.75 -7.89 -7.35
N ALA A 93 0.34 -7.38 -6.17
CA ALA A 93 -0.94 -7.73 -5.57
C ALA A 93 -1.48 -6.64 -4.64
N ILE A 94 -2.80 -6.65 -4.47
CA ILE A 94 -3.53 -5.96 -3.39
C ILE A 94 -4.32 -7.04 -2.63
N ILE A 95 -4.17 -7.09 -1.31
CA ILE A 95 -4.85 -8.05 -0.45
C ILE A 95 -5.74 -7.26 0.52
N GLN A 96 -7.04 -7.42 0.44
CA GLN A 96 -7.96 -6.89 1.44
C GLN A 96 -7.91 -7.75 2.70
N MET A 97 -7.62 -7.13 3.83
CA MET A 97 -7.56 -7.79 5.12
C MET A 97 -8.93 -7.71 5.84
N PRO A 98 -9.18 -8.58 6.83
CA PRO A 98 -10.40 -8.52 7.63
C PRO A 98 -10.59 -7.17 8.32
N ASP A 99 -11.84 -6.73 8.40
CA ASP A 99 -12.22 -5.61 9.26
C ASP A 99 -11.99 -5.97 10.73
N ASN A 100 -11.70 -4.94 11.54
CA ASN A 100 -11.47 -5.10 12.98
C ASN A 100 -10.29 -6.02 13.37
N ASP A 101 -9.33 -6.26 12.47
CA ASP A 101 -8.09 -6.97 12.76
C ASP A 101 -7.07 -6.10 13.52
N PHE A 102 -7.20 -4.79 13.43
CA PHE A 102 -6.32 -3.83 14.11
C PHE A 102 -7.01 -3.16 15.30
N TYR A 103 -6.19 -2.76 16.31
CA TYR A 103 -6.69 -2.03 17.47
C TYR A 103 -7.25 -0.67 17.08
N ASN A 104 -8.30 -0.24 17.77
CA ASN A 104 -8.89 1.10 17.69
C ASN A 104 -9.42 1.54 16.31
N THR A 105 -9.48 0.64 15.33
CA THR A 105 -10.03 0.95 14.01
C THR A 105 -11.01 -0.14 13.55
N LYS A 106 -12.04 0.28 12.79
CA LYS A 106 -12.95 -0.62 12.07
C LYS A 106 -12.71 -0.57 10.56
N ILE A 107 -11.71 0.22 10.13
CA ILE A 107 -11.47 0.46 8.71
C ILE A 107 -10.80 -0.77 8.10
N ALA A 108 -11.30 -1.19 6.94
CA ALA A 108 -10.63 -2.19 6.12
C ALA A 108 -9.19 -1.75 5.80
N THR A 109 -8.26 -2.67 5.91
CA THR A 109 -6.87 -2.46 5.55
C THR A 109 -6.49 -3.31 4.36
N TYR A 110 -5.50 -2.85 3.62
CA TYR A 110 -5.05 -3.46 2.37
C TYR A 110 -3.54 -3.63 2.41
N ILE A 111 -3.07 -4.83 2.11
CA ILE A 111 -1.64 -5.08 1.91
C ILE A 111 -1.32 -4.82 0.45
N TRP A 112 -0.39 -3.91 0.21
CA TRP A 112 0.19 -3.66 -1.10
C TRP A 112 1.46 -4.45 -1.26
N VAL A 113 1.55 -5.23 -2.32
CA VAL A 113 2.77 -5.96 -2.70
C VAL A 113 3.29 -5.34 -3.98
N VAL A 114 4.46 -4.70 -3.89
CA VAL A 114 5.09 -3.97 -5.00
C VAL A 114 6.48 -4.53 -5.22
N THR A 115 6.84 -4.83 -6.46
CA THR A 115 8.15 -5.40 -6.81
C THR A 115 8.61 -4.95 -8.18
N ASN A 116 9.91 -4.82 -8.37
CA ASN A 116 10.53 -4.60 -9.69
C ASN A 116 11.02 -5.91 -10.33
N ARG A 117 10.64 -7.07 -9.79
CA ARG A 117 10.99 -8.41 -10.29
C ARG A 117 9.80 -9.37 -10.20
N LYS A 118 8.76 -9.07 -10.98
CA LYS A 118 7.63 -10.01 -11.13
C LYS A 118 8.08 -11.29 -11.87
N GLU A 119 7.52 -12.41 -11.44
CA GLU A 119 7.61 -13.66 -12.22
C GLU A 119 6.95 -13.48 -13.58
N GLU A 120 7.44 -14.19 -14.62
CA GLU A 120 6.91 -14.07 -16.00
C GLU A 120 5.39 -14.22 -16.09
N ARG A 121 4.80 -15.17 -15.34
CA ARG A 121 3.36 -15.41 -15.31
C ARG A 121 2.54 -14.23 -14.73
N ARG A 122 3.21 -13.32 -13.97
CA ARG A 122 2.61 -12.16 -13.29
C ARG A 122 2.83 -10.84 -14.03
N LYS A 123 3.69 -10.81 -15.04
CA LYS A 123 3.96 -9.59 -15.80
C LYS A 123 2.71 -9.05 -16.48
N GLY A 124 2.50 -7.74 -16.42
CA GLY A 124 1.33 -7.04 -16.94
C GLY A 124 0.03 -7.36 -16.20
N LYS A 125 0.09 -8.00 -15.02
CA LYS A 125 -1.09 -8.39 -14.25
C LYS A 125 -0.96 -7.91 -12.80
N VAL A 126 -2.12 -7.68 -12.17
CA VAL A 126 -2.24 -7.40 -10.73
C VAL A 126 -3.19 -8.43 -10.14
N GLN A 127 -2.79 -9.08 -9.06
CA GLN A 127 -3.66 -9.99 -8.33
C GLN A 127 -4.43 -9.23 -7.25
N LEU A 128 -5.76 -9.38 -7.25
CA LEU A 128 -6.62 -8.89 -6.18
C LEU A 128 -7.06 -10.08 -5.32
N ILE A 129 -6.82 -10.01 -4.02
CA ILE A 129 -7.18 -11.06 -3.07
C ILE A 129 -8.13 -10.49 -2.03
N ASP A 130 -9.33 -11.04 -1.96
CA ASP A 130 -10.26 -10.76 -0.87
C ASP A 130 -10.03 -11.75 0.28
N ALA A 131 -9.32 -11.32 1.31
CA ALA A 131 -9.10 -12.07 2.54
C ALA A 131 -10.00 -11.57 3.70
N SER A 132 -11.03 -10.76 3.42
CA SER A 132 -11.89 -10.16 4.45
C SER A 132 -12.55 -11.18 5.38
N ASN A 133 -12.76 -12.40 4.90
CA ASN A 133 -13.35 -13.52 5.65
C ASN A 133 -12.30 -14.53 6.17
N ILE A 134 -11.03 -14.40 5.81
CA ILE A 134 -9.94 -15.28 6.26
C ILE A 134 -9.41 -14.78 7.60
N LYS A 135 -10.11 -15.10 8.68
CA LYS A 135 -9.83 -14.59 10.03
C LYS A 135 -10.16 -15.60 11.11
N THR A 136 -9.58 -15.41 12.26
CA THR A 136 -9.93 -16.09 13.51
C THR A 136 -10.62 -15.10 14.43
N VAL A 137 -11.82 -15.42 14.90
CA VAL A 137 -12.57 -14.57 15.81
C VAL A 137 -11.96 -14.65 17.21
N LEU A 138 -11.90 -13.51 17.92
CA LEU A 138 -11.47 -13.45 19.30
C LEU A 138 -12.63 -13.82 20.25
N ASP A 139 -12.38 -14.66 21.23
CA ASP A 139 -13.37 -14.99 22.28
C ASP A 139 -13.73 -13.72 23.10
N LYS A 140 -12.77 -12.83 23.28
CA LYS A 140 -12.94 -11.56 23.97
C LYS A 140 -12.43 -10.41 23.09
N HIS A 141 -13.31 -9.45 22.86
CA HIS A 141 -12.93 -8.26 22.08
C HIS A 141 -11.92 -7.39 22.81
N LEU A 142 -10.94 -6.85 22.08
CA LEU A 142 -9.93 -5.92 22.54
C LEU A 142 -10.22 -4.53 21.96
N GLY A 143 -11.14 -3.81 22.61
CA GLY A 143 -11.69 -2.58 22.07
C GLY A 143 -12.49 -2.84 20.77
N LYS A 144 -12.08 -2.24 19.65
CA LYS A 144 -12.70 -2.46 18.34
C LYS A 144 -12.20 -3.73 17.64
N LYS A 145 -11.07 -4.28 18.06
CA LYS A 145 -10.51 -5.50 17.51
C LYS A 145 -11.32 -6.71 17.99
N ASN A 146 -11.89 -7.46 17.05
CA ASN A 146 -12.70 -8.66 17.33
C ASN A 146 -12.21 -9.91 16.61
N CYS A 147 -11.18 -9.79 15.80
CA CYS A 147 -10.56 -10.92 15.11
C CYS A 147 -9.04 -10.71 15.00
N TYR A 148 -8.37 -11.71 14.50
CA TYR A 148 -6.94 -11.65 14.14
C TYR A 148 -6.64 -12.62 13.01
N THR A 149 -5.54 -12.36 12.32
CA THR A 149 -5.03 -13.22 11.27
C THR A 149 -4.06 -14.23 11.89
N SER A 150 -4.54 -15.45 12.18
CA SER A 150 -3.76 -16.56 12.76
C SER A 150 -2.72 -17.11 11.77
N ASP A 151 -1.80 -17.96 12.23
CA ASP A 151 -0.82 -18.62 11.35
C ASP A 151 -1.49 -19.43 10.23
N LYS A 152 -2.61 -20.10 10.53
CA LYS A 152 -3.41 -20.81 9.53
C LYS A 152 -3.96 -19.83 8.49
N ASN A 153 -4.53 -18.71 8.92
CA ASN A 153 -5.07 -17.69 8.02
C ASN A 153 -3.95 -17.06 7.17
N ARG A 154 -2.79 -16.76 7.77
CA ARG A 154 -1.62 -16.24 7.03
C ARG A 154 -1.15 -17.20 5.95
N LYS A 155 -1.10 -18.50 6.26
CA LYS A 155 -0.74 -19.52 5.28
C LYS A 155 -1.74 -19.57 4.13
N GLU A 156 -3.04 -19.55 4.43
CA GLU A 156 -4.10 -19.54 3.42
C GLU A 156 -4.00 -18.32 2.49
N ILE A 157 -3.80 -17.12 3.04
CA ILE A 157 -3.60 -15.90 2.24
C ILE A 157 -2.32 -16.00 1.39
N LEU A 158 -1.25 -16.54 1.96
CA LEU A 158 0.01 -16.73 1.24
C LEU A 158 -0.15 -17.75 0.09
N ASP A 159 -0.88 -18.83 0.32
CA ASP A 159 -1.15 -19.85 -0.69
C ASP A 159 -1.96 -19.25 -1.87
N LEU A 160 -2.96 -18.38 -1.58
CA LEU A 160 -3.68 -17.64 -2.62
C LEU A 160 -2.73 -16.74 -3.43
N LEU A 161 -1.86 -16.00 -2.75
CA LEU A 161 -0.88 -15.13 -3.40
C LEU A 161 0.08 -15.94 -4.29
N VAL A 162 0.64 -17.04 -3.77
CA VAL A 162 1.65 -17.84 -4.48
C VAL A 162 1.04 -18.61 -5.66
N ASN A 163 -0.14 -19.18 -5.49
CA ASN A 163 -0.78 -19.98 -6.55
C ASN A 163 -1.20 -19.14 -7.75
N PHE A 164 -1.50 -17.87 -7.54
CA PHE A 164 -1.87 -16.93 -8.62
C PHE A 164 -2.97 -17.49 -9.55
N GLN A 165 -4.03 -18.04 -8.97
CA GLN A 165 -5.17 -18.58 -9.69
C GLN A 165 -6.39 -17.68 -9.53
N ASN A 166 -7.21 -17.59 -10.58
CA ASN A 166 -8.55 -17.03 -10.46
C ASN A 166 -9.41 -18.08 -9.73
N ASN A 167 -10.00 -17.67 -8.63
CA ASN A 167 -11.06 -18.44 -7.97
C ASN A 167 -12.36 -17.73 -8.35
N ASP A 168 -13.15 -18.35 -9.22
CA ASP A 168 -14.50 -17.94 -9.56
C ASP A 168 -15.45 -18.20 -8.37
#